data_60b1adc8ef3c6be5502d797df133bb48
#
_entry.id   60b1adc8ef3c6be5502d797df133bb48
#
_cell.length_a   1.000
_cell.length_b   1.000
_cell.length_c   1.000
_cell.angle_alpha   90.00
_cell.angle_beta   90.00
_cell.angle_gamma   90.00
#
_symmetry.space_group_name_H-M   'P 1'
#
loop_
_entity.id
_entity.type
_entity.pdbx_description
1 polymer ?
#
loop_
_entity_poly.entity_id
_entity_poly.type
_entity_poly.pdbx_seq_one_letter_code
_entity_poly.pdbx_strand_id
1 'polypeptide(L)'
;MPVGEYDYAKKLIPIFNNLYDRTLQLLVDYDPCHISGGACERHRRREGENFCCVNCKYLGIGGCTVKALQCKLWVCSYDYVPEAIRADFKRDMWAIFIEAERLNLLVTRGSMEDSIANACKIYMYD
;
A
#
# COMPACT_ATOMS: atom_id res chain seq x y z
N MET A 1 -6.78 11.79 -24.06
CA MET A 1 -7.22 12.00 -22.67
C MET A 1 -7.91 13.36 -22.54
N PRO A 2 -9.12 13.43 -21.98
CA PRO A 2 -9.76 14.71 -21.72
C PRO A 2 -8.94 15.61 -20.80
N VAL A 3 -9.01 16.91 -21.01
CA VAL A 3 -8.22 17.88 -20.23
C VAL A 3 -8.50 17.76 -18.73
N GLY A 4 -9.78 17.60 -18.34
CA GLY A 4 -10.14 17.46 -16.93
C GLY A 4 -9.55 16.22 -16.28
N GLU A 5 -9.48 15.10 -17.00
CA GLU A 5 -8.88 13.89 -16.51
C GLU A 5 -7.38 14.05 -16.27
N TYR A 6 -6.70 14.71 -17.21
CA TYR A 6 -5.27 14.96 -17.08
C TYR A 6 -4.96 15.85 -15.88
N ASP A 7 -5.74 16.93 -15.70
CA ASP A 7 -5.56 17.83 -14.56
C ASP A 7 -5.81 17.12 -13.23
N TYR A 8 -6.84 16.25 -13.18
CA TYR A 8 -7.16 15.49 -11.99
C TYR A 8 -6.04 14.49 -11.66
N ALA A 9 -5.52 13.80 -12.68
CA ALA A 9 -4.40 12.88 -12.49
C ALA A 9 -3.18 13.59 -11.91
N LYS A 10 -2.85 14.79 -12.40
CA LYS A 10 -1.74 15.59 -11.89
C LYS A 10 -1.91 15.93 -10.42
N LYS A 11 -3.14 16.24 -10.00
CA LYS A 11 -3.41 16.54 -8.59
C LYS A 11 -3.22 15.34 -7.70
N LEU A 12 -3.51 14.15 -8.21
CA LEU A 12 -3.46 12.92 -7.43
C LEU A 12 -2.04 12.40 -7.21
N ILE A 13 -1.10 12.69 -8.12
CA ILE A 13 0.26 12.17 -8.00
C ILE A 13 0.92 12.55 -6.65
N PRO A 14 0.97 13.84 -6.25
CA PRO A 14 1.56 14.17 -4.96
C PRO A 14 0.75 13.64 -3.78
N ILE A 15 -0.56 13.56 -3.91
CA ILE A 15 -1.41 13.01 -2.85
C ILE A 15 -1.11 11.52 -2.67
N PHE A 16 -1.05 10.76 -3.77
CA PHE A 16 -0.72 9.34 -3.71
C PHE A 16 0.66 9.12 -3.08
N ASN A 17 1.66 9.87 -3.52
CA ASN A 17 3.01 9.76 -2.98
C ASN A 17 3.04 10.05 -1.48
N ASN A 18 2.30 11.05 -1.03
CA ASN A 18 2.21 11.37 0.40
C ASN A 18 1.60 10.21 1.19
N LEU A 19 0.50 9.65 0.71
CA LEU A 19 -0.15 8.51 1.36
C LEU A 19 0.77 7.29 1.40
N TYR A 20 1.46 7.03 0.31
CA TYR A 20 2.38 5.91 0.22
C TYR A 20 3.56 6.07 1.17
N ASP A 21 4.18 7.26 1.19
CA ASP A 21 5.33 7.54 2.05
C ASP A 21 4.94 7.47 3.54
N ARG A 22 3.76 7.97 3.90
CA ARG A 22 3.25 7.88 5.26
C ARG A 22 3.05 6.42 5.67
N THR A 23 2.52 5.60 4.76
CA THR A 23 2.33 4.17 5.00
C THR A 23 3.67 3.48 5.21
N LEU A 24 4.66 3.76 4.36
CA LEU A 24 5.99 3.20 4.51
C LEU A 24 6.62 3.57 5.84
N GLN A 25 6.43 4.82 6.28
CA GLN A 25 6.98 5.27 7.55
C GLN A 25 6.37 4.49 8.72
N LEU A 26 5.06 4.24 8.69
CA LEU A 26 4.41 3.43 9.70
C LEU A 26 4.94 1.99 9.70
N LEU A 27 5.16 1.41 8.51
CA LEU A 27 5.68 0.06 8.41
C LEU A 27 7.12 -0.04 8.93
N VAL A 28 7.92 1.01 8.75
CA VAL A 28 9.26 1.08 9.32
C VAL A 28 9.21 1.21 10.84
N ASP A 29 8.39 2.14 11.33
CA ASP A 29 8.33 2.47 12.76
C ASP A 29 7.78 1.32 13.60
N TYR A 30 6.75 0.63 13.11
CA TYR A 30 6.09 -0.43 13.86
C TYR A 30 6.52 -1.84 13.47
N ASP A 31 7.14 -1.99 12.28
CA ASP A 31 7.66 -3.26 11.76
C ASP A 31 6.69 -4.46 11.96
N PRO A 32 5.44 -4.37 11.46
CA PRO A 32 4.45 -5.42 11.71
C PRO A 32 4.79 -6.75 11.04
N CYS A 33 5.61 -6.72 10.01
CA CYS A 33 5.98 -7.91 9.25
C CYS A 33 7.30 -8.53 9.70
N HIS A 34 8.05 -7.85 10.59
CA HIS A 34 9.38 -8.27 11.02
C HIS A 34 10.24 -8.66 9.82
N ILE A 35 10.46 -7.69 8.92
CA ILE A 35 11.28 -7.92 7.74
C ILE A 35 12.73 -8.18 8.18
N SER A 36 13.26 -9.32 7.76
CA SER A 36 14.61 -9.74 8.08
C SER A 36 15.23 -10.39 6.85
N GLY A 37 16.43 -9.94 6.47
CA GLY A 37 17.08 -10.48 5.27
C GLY A 37 16.28 -10.27 4.01
N GLY A 38 15.49 -9.19 3.94
CA GLY A 38 14.68 -8.87 2.78
C GLY A 38 13.39 -9.68 2.65
N ALA A 39 12.99 -10.41 3.71
CA ALA A 39 11.79 -11.25 3.66
C ALA A 39 10.94 -11.05 4.90
N CYS A 40 9.62 -11.20 4.73
CA CYS A 40 8.66 -11.17 5.82
C CYS A 40 8.83 -12.39 6.70
N GLU A 41 9.02 -12.20 8.01
CA GLU A 41 9.26 -13.29 8.95
C GLU A 41 8.11 -14.30 8.95
N ARG A 42 6.86 -13.84 8.88
CA ARG A 42 5.70 -14.72 8.85
C ARG A 42 5.67 -15.60 7.60
N HIS A 43 5.97 -15.02 6.44
CA HIS A 43 5.95 -15.76 5.17
C HIS A 43 7.20 -16.61 4.96
N ARG A 44 8.30 -16.27 5.63
CA ARG A 44 9.52 -17.07 5.58
C ARG A 44 9.29 -18.47 6.15
N ARG A 45 8.39 -18.58 7.11
CA ARG A 45 8.09 -19.86 7.77
C ARG A 45 7.22 -20.79 6.93
N ARG A 46 6.64 -20.26 5.84
CA ARG A 46 5.89 -21.07 4.87
C ARG A 46 6.84 -21.51 3.78
N GLU A 47 6.66 -22.72 3.31
CA GLU A 47 7.53 -23.30 2.30
C GLU A 47 7.60 -22.44 1.04
N GLY A 48 8.78 -21.89 0.76
CA GLY A 48 9.03 -21.13 -0.46
C GLY A 48 8.44 -19.73 -0.54
N GLU A 49 7.73 -19.28 0.49
CA GLU A 49 7.10 -17.96 0.48
C GLU A 49 7.88 -16.99 1.36
N ASN A 50 8.49 -15.97 0.73
CA ASN A 50 9.25 -14.94 1.44
C ASN A 50 8.49 -13.63 1.60
N PHE A 51 7.45 -13.41 0.76
CA PHE A 51 6.67 -12.16 0.75
C PHE A 51 5.20 -12.48 0.55
N CYS A 52 4.34 -11.56 1.02
CA CYS A 52 2.88 -11.70 0.88
C CYS A 52 2.38 -11.50 -0.55
N CYS A 53 3.23 -11.08 -1.47
CA CYS A 53 2.87 -10.84 -2.87
C CYS A 53 3.30 -11.98 -3.81
N VAL A 54 3.31 -13.21 -3.31
CA VAL A 54 3.57 -14.40 -4.14
C VAL A 54 2.59 -14.44 -5.32
N ASN A 55 3.11 -14.75 -6.51
CA ASN A 55 2.36 -14.77 -7.77
C ASN A 55 1.87 -13.40 -8.24
N CYS A 56 2.35 -12.31 -7.65
CA CYS A 56 2.04 -10.98 -8.12
C CYS A 56 2.93 -10.61 -9.32
N LYS A 57 2.32 -10.03 -10.37
CA LYS A 57 3.06 -9.62 -11.57
C LYS A 57 4.14 -8.57 -11.31
N TYR A 58 4.05 -7.84 -10.19
CA TYR A 58 5.01 -6.80 -9.83
C TYR A 58 6.11 -7.29 -8.90
N LEU A 59 6.10 -8.56 -8.53
CA LEU A 59 7.12 -9.10 -7.63
C LEU A 59 8.46 -9.23 -8.36
N GLY A 60 9.49 -8.57 -7.82
CA GLY A 60 10.85 -8.69 -8.30
C GLY A 60 11.75 -9.39 -7.30
N ILE A 61 13.05 -9.43 -7.56
CA ILE A 61 14.03 -10.10 -6.71
C ILE A 61 14.06 -9.52 -5.30
N GLY A 62 13.97 -8.19 -5.19
CA GLY A 62 14.02 -7.49 -3.90
C GLY A 62 12.66 -7.19 -3.30
N GLY A 63 11.58 -7.75 -3.84
CA GLY A 63 10.21 -7.46 -3.40
C GLY A 63 9.41 -6.76 -4.48
N CYS A 64 8.39 -5.99 -4.07
CA CYS A 64 7.51 -5.30 -5.00
C CYS A 64 8.27 -4.23 -5.80
N THR A 65 8.09 -4.22 -7.12
CA THR A 65 8.79 -3.30 -8.02
C THR A 65 8.03 -2.01 -8.28
N VAL A 66 6.83 -1.87 -7.73
CA VAL A 66 5.99 -0.67 -7.93
C VAL A 66 5.44 -0.18 -6.59
N LYS A 67 4.90 1.05 -6.59
CA LYS A 67 4.23 1.63 -5.42
C LYS A 67 2.80 1.10 -5.35
N ALA A 68 2.61 0.01 -4.64
CA ALA A 68 1.29 -0.61 -4.47
C ALA A 68 0.71 -0.21 -3.10
N LEU A 69 -0.06 0.88 -3.06
CA LEU A 69 -0.56 1.45 -1.82
C LEU A 69 -1.45 0.47 -1.04
N GLN A 70 -2.42 -0.14 -1.71
CA GLN A 70 -3.33 -1.08 -1.04
C GLN A 70 -2.58 -2.26 -0.44
N CYS A 71 -1.57 -2.77 -1.14
CA CYS A 71 -0.76 -3.87 -0.63
C CYS A 71 0.03 -3.47 0.62
N LYS A 72 0.51 -2.22 0.67
CA LYS A 72 1.24 -1.72 1.83
C LYS A 72 0.33 -1.46 3.02
N LEU A 73 -0.95 -1.13 2.78
CA LEU A 73 -1.92 -0.95 3.84
C LEU A 73 -2.45 -2.28 4.39
N TRP A 74 -2.22 -3.37 3.67
CA TRP A 74 -2.63 -4.70 4.11
C TRP A 74 -1.53 -5.33 4.96
N VAL A 75 -1.89 -5.74 6.17
CA VAL A 75 -0.98 -6.39 7.11
C VAL A 75 -1.55 -7.75 7.46
N CYS A 76 -0.75 -8.80 7.25
CA CYS A 76 -1.16 -10.19 7.52
C CYS A 76 -1.61 -10.39 8.96
N SER A 77 -0.90 -9.76 9.89
CA SER A 77 -1.15 -9.92 11.31
C SER A 77 -0.51 -8.78 12.07
N TYR A 78 -1.12 -8.39 13.17
CA TYR A 78 -0.59 -7.39 14.09
C TYR A 78 0.19 -8.00 15.25
N ASP A 79 0.38 -9.32 15.25
CA ASP A 79 0.98 -10.05 16.37
C ASP A 79 2.40 -9.58 16.73
N TYR A 80 3.17 -9.12 15.74
CA TYR A 80 4.54 -8.64 15.97
C TYR A 80 4.59 -7.19 16.45
N VAL A 81 3.47 -6.48 16.43
CA VAL A 81 3.41 -5.11 16.97
C VAL A 81 3.14 -5.22 18.47
N PRO A 82 3.96 -4.61 19.34
CA PRO A 82 3.72 -4.66 20.77
C PRO A 82 2.30 -4.22 21.13
N GLU A 83 1.66 -4.94 22.04
CA GLU A 83 0.26 -4.69 22.41
C GLU A 83 0.01 -3.25 22.84
N ALA A 84 0.97 -2.66 23.57
CA ALA A 84 0.83 -1.30 24.09
C ALA A 84 0.67 -0.24 23.01
N ILE A 85 1.20 -0.47 21.80
CA ILE A 85 1.16 0.50 20.71
C ILE A 85 0.34 0.01 19.51
N ARG A 86 -0.21 -1.19 19.61
CA ARG A 86 -0.95 -1.80 18.50
C ARG A 86 -2.16 -0.99 18.07
N ALA A 87 -2.91 -0.44 19.04
CA ALA A 87 -4.08 0.37 18.74
C ALA A 87 -3.71 1.66 17.99
N ASP A 88 -2.59 2.28 18.35
CA ASP A 88 -2.10 3.48 17.67
C ASP A 88 -1.73 3.17 16.22
N PHE A 89 -1.05 2.05 16.00
CA PHE A 89 -0.68 1.62 14.65
C PHE A 89 -1.91 1.39 13.78
N LYS A 90 -2.90 0.66 14.31
CA LYS A 90 -4.14 0.39 13.58
C LYS A 90 -4.89 1.68 13.25
N ARG A 91 -4.96 2.60 14.19
CA ARG A 91 -5.62 3.89 13.99
C ARG A 91 -4.94 4.68 12.87
N ASP A 92 -3.62 4.77 12.90
CA ASP A 92 -2.87 5.54 11.91
C ASP A 92 -2.96 4.93 10.52
N MET A 93 -2.90 3.59 10.42
CA MET A 93 -3.10 2.88 9.15
C MET A 93 -4.52 3.10 8.62
N TRP A 94 -5.51 3.04 9.50
CA TRP A 94 -6.91 3.23 9.14
C TRP A 94 -7.17 4.64 8.59
N ALA A 95 -6.54 5.66 9.17
CA ALA A 95 -6.68 7.03 8.69
C ALA A 95 -6.20 7.17 7.24
N ILE A 96 -5.07 6.55 6.90
CA ILE A 96 -4.56 6.54 5.53
C ILE A 96 -5.50 5.78 4.60
N PHE A 97 -5.99 4.63 5.04
CA PHE A 97 -6.92 3.80 4.27
C PHE A 97 -8.17 4.58 3.90
N ILE A 98 -8.79 5.27 4.86
CA ILE A 98 -10.01 6.04 4.62
C ILE A 98 -9.76 7.17 3.62
N GLU A 99 -8.64 7.88 3.76
CA GLU A 99 -8.29 8.96 2.84
C GLU A 99 -8.10 8.43 1.42
N ALA A 100 -7.37 7.32 1.27
CA ALA A 100 -7.15 6.70 -0.04
C ALA A 100 -8.45 6.17 -0.64
N GLU A 101 -9.31 5.58 0.17
CA GLU A 101 -10.60 5.06 -0.30
C GLU A 101 -11.50 6.18 -0.81
N ARG A 102 -11.56 7.31 -0.11
CA ARG A 102 -12.36 8.46 -0.54
C ARG A 102 -11.93 9.00 -1.89
N LEU A 103 -10.64 8.86 -2.21
CA LEU A 103 -10.08 9.33 -3.47
C LEU A 103 -10.07 8.25 -4.54
N ASN A 104 -10.58 7.05 -4.24
CA ASN A 104 -10.61 5.89 -5.14
C ASN A 104 -9.21 5.48 -5.62
N LEU A 105 -8.23 5.59 -4.72
CA LEU A 105 -6.83 5.26 -5.01
C LEU A 105 -6.45 3.83 -4.62
N LEU A 106 -7.38 3.04 -4.07
CA LEU A 106 -7.10 1.67 -3.66
C LEU A 106 -7.42 0.70 -4.78
N VAL A 107 -6.39 0.04 -5.28
CA VAL A 107 -6.48 -1.00 -6.31
C VAL A 107 -5.69 -2.20 -5.84
N THR A 108 -6.32 -3.36 -5.77
CA THR A 108 -5.68 -4.59 -5.32
C THR A 108 -4.52 -4.95 -6.24
N ARG A 109 -3.32 -5.08 -5.67
CA ARG A 109 -2.08 -5.37 -6.39
C ARG A 109 -1.83 -4.42 -7.56
N GLY A 110 -2.24 -3.15 -7.38
CA GLY A 110 -2.09 -2.13 -8.41
C GLY A 110 -0.93 -1.19 -8.14
N SER A 111 -0.32 -0.69 -9.20
CA SER A 111 0.72 0.34 -9.12
C SER A 111 0.12 1.72 -8.84
N MET A 112 0.97 2.74 -8.69
CA MET A 112 0.50 4.13 -8.61
C MET A 112 -0.31 4.49 -9.86
N GLU A 113 0.16 4.09 -11.03
CA GLU A 113 -0.52 4.35 -12.29
C GLU A 113 -1.90 3.71 -12.32
N ASP A 114 -2.01 2.46 -11.84
CA ASP A 114 -3.29 1.75 -11.75
C ASP A 114 -4.25 2.47 -10.81
N SER A 115 -3.77 2.94 -9.68
CA SER A 115 -4.58 3.65 -8.68
C SER A 115 -5.09 4.98 -9.22
N ILE A 116 -4.22 5.75 -9.86
CA ILE A 116 -4.59 7.04 -10.43
C ILE A 116 -5.55 6.86 -11.59
N ALA A 117 -5.33 5.85 -12.45
CA ALA A 117 -6.26 5.53 -13.54
C ALA A 117 -7.63 5.17 -13.01
N ASN A 118 -7.71 4.37 -11.94
CA ASN A 118 -8.98 4.01 -11.31
C ASN A 118 -9.72 5.24 -10.77
N ALA A 119 -9.01 6.11 -10.07
CA ALA A 119 -9.59 7.33 -9.51
C ALA A 119 -10.09 8.26 -10.61
N CYS A 120 -9.34 8.41 -11.70
CA CYS A 120 -9.74 9.25 -12.84
C CYS A 120 -10.97 8.67 -13.54
N LYS A 121 -11.03 7.36 -13.71
CA LYS A 121 -12.16 6.68 -14.33
C LYS A 121 -13.45 6.97 -13.54
N ILE A 122 -13.40 6.84 -12.22
CA ILE A 122 -14.55 7.10 -11.36
C ILE A 122 -14.94 8.58 -11.41
N TYR A 123 -13.95 9.47 -11.34
CA TYR A 123 -14.16 10.92 -11.43
C TYR A 123 -14.88 11.31 -12.72
N MET A 124 -14.50 10.71 -13.85
CA MET A 124 -15.08 11.05 -15.14
C MET A 124 -16.50 10.52 -15.35
N TYR A 125 -16.88 9.46 -14.62
CA TYR A 125 -18.20 8.83 -14.82
C TYR A 125 -19.17 9.06 -13.66
N ASP A 126 -18.74 9.75 -12.63
CA ASP A 126 -19.61 10.20 -11.55
C ASP A 126 -20.11 11.61 -11.89
#